data_fa412e2c825229af38cb13f4c952c730
#
_entry.id   fa412e2c825229af38cb13f4c952c730
#
_cell.length_a   1.000
_cell.length_b   1.000
_cell.length_c   1.000
_cell.angle_alpha   90.00
_cell.angle_beta   90.00
_cell.angle_gamma   90.00
#
_symmetry.space_group_name_H-M   'P 1'
#
loop_
_entity.id
_entity.type
_entity.pdbx_description
1 polymer ?
#
loop_
_entity_poly.entity_id
_entity_poly.type
_entity_poly.pdbx_seq_one_letter_code
_entity_poly.pdbx_strand_id
1 'polypeptide(L)'
;MSRYFPHTPYAEDQPLSHVILTTHVLTRAVTTGSIIGLILTSVRQSIPSLRRPGPLSEKLLLSATRNTIITTAIVGVGLTARMWGREPIEWQDRSWRLLENRGQLETDDWTYGGMGGALLATGLMGVRGAGGPARLGWRGVAGAAGIGSVGGMIGYMAWRYGINGGKFVEKDKKGERKGI
;
A
#
# COMPACT_ATOMS: atom_id res chain seq x y z
N MET A 1 0.18 -2.75 -10.37
CA MET A 1 0.90 -4.04 -10.35
C MET A 1 1.00 -4.70 -11.74
N SER A 2 -0.06 -4.79 -12.55
CA SER A 2 0.02 -5.37 -13.91
C SER A 2 1.06 -4.72 -14.83
N ARG A 3 1.47 -3.49 -14.56
CA ARG A 3 2.54 -2.80 -15.30
C ARG A 3 3.94 -3.27 -14.91
N TYR A 4 4.08 -3.91 -13.76
CA TYR A 4 5.38 -4.29 -13.19
C TYR A 4 5.63 -5.79 -13.25
N PHE A 5 4.58 -6.58 -13.49
CA PHE A 5 4.65 -8.03 -13.54
C PHE A 5 4.02 -8.55 -14.83
N PRO A 6 4.62 -9.59 -15.43
CA PRO A 6 4.04 -10.25 -16.59
C PRO A 6 2.70 -10.90 -16.20
N HIS A 7 1.73 -10.81 -17.09
CA HIS A 7 0.42 -11.44 -16.96
C HIS A 7 0.16 -12.32 -18.16
N THR A 8 -0.19 -13.56 -17.92
CA THR A 8 -0.38 -14.60 -18.95
C THR A 8 -1.85 -14.86 -19.18
N PRO A 9 -2.26 -15.41 -20.35
CA PRO A 9 -3.64 -15.78 -20.62
C PRO A 9 -4.17 -16.87 -19.67
N TYR A 10 -3.30 -17.74 -19.17
CA TYR A 10 -3.66 -18.89 -18.32
C TYR A 10 -2.92 -18.83 -16.99
N ALA A 11 -3.60 -19.27 -15.93
CA ALA A 11 -3.04 -19.25 -14.58
C ALA A 11 -1.82 -20.18 -14.43
N GLU A 12 -1.82 -21.31 -15.14
CA GLU A 12 -0.76 -22.32 -15.11
C GLU A 12 0.59 -21.79 -15.61
N ASP A 13 0.54 -20.80 -16.52
CA ASP A 13 1.72 -20.18 -17.10
C ASP A 13 2.20 -18.94 -16.33
N GLN A 14 1.52 -18.58 -15.21
CA GLN A 14 1.81 -17.34 -14.49
C GLN A 14 3.20 -17.38 -13.83
N PRO A 15 4.17 -16.60 -14.34
CA PRO A 15 5.50 -16.53 -13.75
C PRO A 15 5.49 -15.66 -12.50
N LEU A 16 6.54 -15.79 -11.68
CA LEU A 16 6.77 -14.97 -10.47
C LEU A 16 5.61 -15.00 -9.47
N SER A 17 4.80 -16.07 -9.47
CA SER A 17 3.59 -16.16 -8.66
C SER A 17 3.81 -15.90 -7.17
N HIS A 18 4.90 -16.44 -6.59
CA HIS A 18 5.29 -16.19 -5.20
C HIS A 18 5.61 -14.71 -4.94
N VAL A 19 6.35 -14.07 -5.86
CA VAL A 19 6.74 -12.66 -5.73
C VAL A 19 5.50 -11.76 -5.82
N ILE A 20 4.63 -11.99 -6.79
CA ILE A 20 3.40 -11.21 -7.01
C ILE A 20 2.51 -11.27 -5.78
N LEU A 21 2.18 -12.48 -5.33
CA LEU A 21 1.28 -12.67 -4.18
C LEU A 21 1.88 -12.10 -2.90
N THR A 22 3.17 -12.37 -2.63
CA THR A 22 3.85 -11.88 -1.43
C THR A 22 3.92 -10.36 -1.42
N THR A 23 4.32 -9.73 -2.52
CA THR A 23 4.42 -8.27 -2.63
C THR A 23 3.07 -7.61 -2.39
N HIS A 24 1.99 -8.13 -3.01
CA HIS A 24 0.65 -7.59 -2.79
C HIS A 24 0.22 -7.71 -1.33
N VAL A 25 0.35 -8.89 -0.74
CA VAL A 25 -0.08 -9.15 0.64
C VAL A 25 0.69 -8.28 1.64
N LEU A 26 2.01 -8.14 1.47
CA LEU A 26 2.82 -7.29 2.34
C LEU A 26 2.52 -5.80 2.14
N THR A 27 2.23 -5.35 0.93
CA THR A 27 1.78 -3.97 0.67
C THR A 27 0.48 -3.67 1.41
N ARG A 28 -0.47 -4.61 1.39
CA ARG A 28 -1.72 -4.48 2.17
C ARG A 28 -1.48 -4.46 3.67
N ALA A 29 -0.52 -5.27 4.15
CA ALA A 29 -0.12 -5.26 5.56
C ALA A 29 0.45 -3.90 5.99
N VAL A 30 1.28 -3.26 5.15
CA VAL A 30 1.81 -1.91 5.40
C VAL A 30 0.68 -0.90 5.55
N THR A 31 -0.26 -0.87 4.62
CA THR A 31 -1.39 0.06 4.66
C THR A 31 -2.28 -0.19 5.87
N THR A 32 -2.63 -1.45 6.14
CA THR A 32 -3.46 -1.83 7.30
C THR A 32 -2.79 -1.47 8.61
N GLY A 33 -1.51 -1.78 8.78
CA GLY A 33 -0.74 -1.44 9.97
C GLY A 33 -0.68 0.08 10.20
N SER A 34 -0.52 0.84 9.13
CA SER A 34 -0.52 2.31 9.19
C SER A 34 -1.89 2.85 9.62
N ILE A 35 -2.99 2.33 9.08
CA ILE A 35 -4.36 2.70 9.49
C ILE A 35 -4.55 2.42 10.98
N ILE A 36 -4.18 1.23 11.46
CA ILE A 36 -4.24 0.87 12.87
C ILE A 36 -3.44 1.86 13.72
N GLY A 37 -2.22 2.18 13.30
CA GLY A 37 -1.36 3.16 14.00
C GLY A 37 -1.97 4.54 14.09
N LEU A 38 -2.57 5.03 13.01
CA LEU A 38 -3.26 6.32 12.96
C LEU A 38 -4.49 6.32 13.88
N ILE A 39 -5.33 5.30 13.82
CA ILE A 39 -6.53 5.18 14.66
C ILE A 39 -6.15 5.13 16.14
N LEU A 40 -5.23 4.26 16.53
CA LEU A 40 -4.81 4.12 17.93
C LEU A 40 -4.22 5.43 18.48
N THR A 41 -3.45 6.16 17.67
CA THR A 41 -2.90 7.45 18.09
C THR A 41 -4.00 8.49 18.22
N SER A 42 -4.92 8.57 17.29
CA SER A 42 -6.04 9.51 17.31
C SER A 42 -6.94 9.27 18.53
N VAL A 43 -7.31 8.02 18.79
CA VAL A 43 -8.11 7.65 19.96
C VAL A 43 -7.40 8.03 21.27
N ARG A 44 -6.10 7.72 21.39
CA ARG A 44 -5.31 8.11 22.58
C ARG A 44 -5.26 9.63 22.80
N GLN A 45 -5.18 10.40 21.73
CA GLN A 45 -5.13 11.86 21.83
C GLN A 45 -6.49 12.48 22.13
N SER A 46 -7.58 11.79 21.82
CA SER A 46 -8.94 12.23 22.16
C SER A 46 -9.29 12.04 23.63
N ILE A 47 -8.63 11.10 24.32
CA ILE A 47 -8.88 10.81 25.74
C ILE A 47 -7.85 11.57 26.60
N PRO A 48 -8.28 12.57 27.42
CA PRO A 48 -7.35 13.41 28.18
C PRO A 48 -6.37 12.64 29.07
N SER A 49 -6.83 11.57 29.73
CA SER A 49 -6.01 10.74 30.62
C SER A 49 -4.95 9.90 29.90
N LEU A 50 -5.09 9.69 28.60
CA LEU A 50 -4.16 8.91 27.77
C LEU A 50 -3.25 9.77 26.90
N ARG A 51 -3.41 11.09 26.94
CA ARG A 51 -2.60 12.02 26.16
C ARG A 51 -1.14 11.94 26.58
N ARG A 52 -0.28 11.83 25.61
CA ARG A 52 1.18 11.93 25.82
C ARG A 52 1.67 13.30 25.37
N PRO A 53 2.67 13.90 26.04
CA PRO A 53 3.28 15.14 25.61
C PRO A 53 4.00 14.94 24.25
N GLY A 54 4.24 16.05 23.54
CA GLY A 54 4.96 16.06 22.27
C GLY A 54 4.07 16.21 21.02
N PRO A 55 4.67 16.48 19.85
CA PRO A 55 3.98 16.77 18.59
C PRO A 55 3.12 15.58 18.12
N LEU A 56 1.91 15.87 17.68
CA LEU A 56 0.99 14.85 17.15
C LEU A 56 1.58 14.15 15.92
N SER A 57 2.23 14.92 15.03
CA SER A 57 2.86 14.39 13.81
C SER A 57 3.89 13.30 14.09
N GLU A 58 4.76 13.50 15.08
CA GLU A 58 5.76 12.50 15.46
C GLU A 58 5.11 11.23 16.00
N LYS A 59 4.09 11.39 16.84
CA LYS A 59 3.34 10.25 17.40
C LYS A 59 2.65 9.44 16.32
N LEU A 60 2.05 10.09 15.32
CA LEU A 60 1.43 9.43 14.18
C LEU A 60 2.45 8.66 13.36
N LEU A 61 3.61 9.26 13.04
CA LEU A 61 4.69 8.61 12.30
C LEU A 61 5.22 7.37 13.03
N LEU A 62 5.57 7.51 14.32
CA LEU A 62 6.11 6.41 15.10
C LEU A 62 5.10 5.30 15.33
N SER A 63 3.83 5.64 15.52
CA SER A 63 2.75 4.66 15.67
C SER A 63 2.47 3.94 14.35
N ALA A 64 2.46 4.65 13.23
CA ALA A 64 2.34 4.05 11.91
C ALA A 64 3.48 3.04 11.67
N THR A 65 4.74 3.44 11.90
CA THR A 65 5.89 2.54 11.76
C THR A 65 5.76 1.30 12.62
N ARG A 66 5.48 1.47 13.91
CA ARG A 66 5.38 0.34 14.85
C ARG A 66 4.30 -0.65 14.40
N ASN A 67 3.11 -0.16 14.10
CA ASN A 67 1.99 -1.02 13.73
C ASN A 67 2.19 -1.63 12.34
N THR A 68 2.83 -0.94 11.42
CA THR A 68 3.25 -1.50 10.12
C THR A 68 4.16 -2.70 10.32
N ILE A 69 5.22 -2.59 11.15
CA ILE A 69 6.14 -3.70 11.41
C ILE A 69 5.40 -4.89 12.01
N ILE A 70 4.57 -4.65 13.03
CA ILE A 70 3.81 -5.71 13.70
C ILE A 70 2.85 -6.38 12.71
N THR A 71 2.08 -5.61 11.96
CA THR A 71 1.10 -6.15 11.00
C THR A 71 1.79 -6.91 9.87
N THR A 72 2.90 -6.37 9.35
CA THR A 72 3.68 -7.05 8.31
C THR A 72 4.24 -8.38 8.79
N ALA A 73 4.74 -8.44 10.02
CA ALA A 73 5.22 -9.69 10.61
C ALA A 73 4.08 -10.71 10.78
N ILE A 74 2.95 -10.31 11.34
CA ILE A 74 1.78 -11.18 11.54
C ILE A 74 1.25 -11.69 10.19
N VAL A 75 1.08 -10.80 9.22
CA VAL A 75 0.57 -11.14 7.88
C VAL A 75 1.57 -12.00 7.12
N GLY A 76 2.88 -11.74 7.25
CA GLY A 76 3.93 -12.57 6.66
C GLY A 76 3.91 -14.00 7.20
N VAL A 77 3.82 -14.17 8.52
CA VAL A 77 3.65 -15.49 9.15
C VAL A 77 2.35 -16.14 8.69
N GLY A 78 1.24 -15.39 8.64
CA GLY A 78 -0.04 -15.88 8.16
C GLY A 78 -0.01 -16.32 6.71
N LEU A 79 0.66 -15.58 5.83
CA LEU A 79 0.85 -15.97 4.42
C LEU A 79 1.66 -17.26 4.33
N THR A 80 2.78 -17.34 5.06
CA THR A 80 3.62 -18.55 5.08
C THR A 80 2.82 -19.76 5.57
N ALA A 81 2.10 -19.65 6.68
CA ALA A 81 1.28 -20.73 7.22
C ALA A 81 0.15 -21.13 6.25
N ARG A 82 -0.48 -20.16 5.60
CA ARG A 82 -1.58 -20.38 4.62
C ARG A 82 -1.10 -21.12 3.38
N MET A 83 0.12 -20.82 2.96
CA MET A 83 0.69 -21.33 1.70
C MET A 83 1.71 -22.47 1.92
N TRP A 84 1.90 -22.90 3.16
CA TRP A 84 2.82 -23.98 3.49
C TRP A 84 2.40 -25.29 2.82
N GLY A 85 3.30 -25.91 2.10
CA GLY A 85 3.05 -27.18 1.40
C GLY A 85 2.05 -27.10 0.24
N ARG A 86 1.68 -25.90 -0.19
CA ARG A 86 0.79 -25.71 -1.34
C ARG A 86 1.53 -25.96 -2.65
N GLU A 87 0.82 -26.56 -3.61
CA GLU A 87 1.35 -26.83 -4.94
C GLU A 87 1.63 -25.52 -5.72
N PRO A 88 2.58 -25.52 -6.66
CA PRO A 88 2.90 -24.36 -7.48
C PRO A 88 1.67 -23.75 -8.15
N ILE A 89 0.74 -24.57 -8.63
CA ILE A 89 -0.49 -24.13 -9.30
C ILE A 89 -1.38 -23.28 -8.39
N GLU A 90 -1.40 -23.53 -7.09
CA GLU A 90 -2.19 -22.73 -6.15
C GLU A 90 -1.61 -21.29 -6.00
N TRP A 91 -0.29 -21.14 -6.08
CA TRP A 91 0.36 -19.84 -6.10
C TRP A 91 0.09 -19.11 -7.41
N GLN A 92 0.15 -19.84 -8.53
CA GLN A 92 -0.10 -19.31 -9.86
C GLN A 92 -1.56 -18.82 -9.99
N ASP A 93 -2.53 -19.65 -9.60
CA ASP A 93 -3.96 -19.29 -9.65
C ASP A 93 -4.26 -18.02 -8.83
N ARG A 94 -3.75 -17.94 -7.59
CA ARG A 94 -3.99 -16.78 -6.72
C ARG A 94 -3.35 -15.51 -7.26
N SER A 95 -2.12 -15.60 -7.75
CA SER A 95 -1.41 -14.44 -8.32
C SER A 95 -2.03 -14.00 -9.65
N TRP A 96 -2.48 -14.95 -10.47
CA TRP A 96 -3.17 -14.68 -11.72
C TRP A 96 -4.50 -13.94 -11.48
N ARG A 97 -5.34 -14.45 -10.58
CA ARG A 97 -6.61 -13.78 -10.19
C ARG A 97 -6.39 -12.39 -9.61
N LEU A 98 -5.29 -12.20 -8.90
CA LEU A 98 -4.92 -10.88 -8.39
C LEU A 98 -4.64 -9.91 -9.53
N LEU A 99 -3.89 -10.34 -10.56
CA LEU A 99 -3.57 -9.52 -11.72
C LEU A 99 -4.79 -9.26 -12.62
N GLU A 100 -5.78 -10.16 -12.66
CA GLU A 100 -7.06 -9.93 -13.33
C GLU A 100 -7.95 -8.90 -12.59
N ASN A 101 -7.76 -8.73 -11.29
CA ASN A 101 -8.59 -7.82 -10.51
C ASN A 101 -8.14 -6.37 -10.68
N ARG A 102 -8.73 -5.68 -11.66
CA ARG A 102 -8.43 -4.27 -11.97
C ARG A 102 -8.54 -3.35 -10.74
N GLY A 103 -9.50 -3.58 -9.86
CA GLY A 103 -9.65 -2.78 -8.65
C GLY A 103 -8.49 -2.92 -7.68
N GLN A 104 -7.95 -4.14 -7.54
CA GLN A 104 -6.77 -4.38 -6.72
C GLN A 104 -5.53 -3.73 -7.31
N LEU A 105 -5.35 -3.86 -8.64
CA LEU A 105 -4.21 -3.26 -9.34
C LEU A 105 -4.19 -1.74 -9.22
N GLU A 106 -5.34 -1.09 -9.49
CA GLU A 106 -5.45 0.36 -9.36
C GLU A 106 -5.21 0.82 -7.92
N THR A 107 -5.74 0.09 -6.93
CA THR A 107 -5.49 0.43 -5.52
C THR A 107 -4.01 0.30 -5.17
N ASP A 108 -3.32 -0.72 -5.67
CA ASP A 108 -1.89 -0.88 -5.45
C ASP A 108 -1.08 0.25 -6.10
N ASP A 109 -1.40 0.62 -7.34
CA ASP A 109 -0.74 1.72 -8.05
C ASP A 109 -0.86 3.04 -7.28
N TRP A 110 -2.04 3.37 -6.78
CA TRP A 110 -2.27 4.55 -5.95
C TRP A 110 -1.57 4.47 -4.60
N THR A 111 -1.54 3.28 -3.99
CA THR A 111 -0.82 3.03 -2.74
C THR A 111 0.68 3.29 -2.92
N TYR A 112 1.29 2.76 -3.96
CA TYR A 112 2.71 3.01 -4.27
C TYR A 112 2.98 4.46 -4.63
N GLY A 113 2.08 5.10 -5.38
CA GLY A 113 2.15 6.53 -5.66
C GLY A 113 2.14 7.38 -4.39
N GLY A 114 1.26 7.06 -3.45
CA GLY A 114 1.19 7.72 -2.15
C GLY A 114 2.44 7.49 -1.28
N MET A 115 2.96 6.26 -1.24
CA MET A 115 4.21 5.95 -0.56
C MET A 115 5.38 6.73 -1.15
N GLY A 116 5.54 6.70 -2.48
CA GLY A 116 6.60 7.42 -3.20
C GLY A 116 6.52 8.93 -2.98
N GLY A 117 5.33 9.51 -3.08
CA GLY A 117 5.11 10.93 -2.83
C GLY A 117 5.49 11.35 -1.40
N ALA A 118 5.13 10.54 -0.39
CA ALA A 118 5.49 10.80 0.99
C ALA A 118 7.01 10.68 1.23
N LEU A 119 7.68 9.72 0.60
CA LEU A 119 9.13 9.58 0.67
C LEU A 119 9.85 10.75 0.01
N LEU A 120 9.40 11.20 -1.16
CA LEU A 120 9.95 12.38 -1.84
C LEU A 120 9.76 13.64 -0.99
N ALA A 121 8.58 13.87 -0.43
CA ALA A 121 8.31 14.99 0.46
C ALA A 121 9.23 14.96 1.69
N THR A 122 9.42 13.78 2.30
CA THR A 122 10.33 13.60 3.45
C THR A 122 11.78 13.93 3.08
N GLY A 123 12.25 13.50 1.93
CA GLY A 123 13.59 13.81 1.42
C GLY A 123 13.79 15.31 1.19
N LEU A 124 12.82 15.97 0.54
CA LEU A 124 12.86 17.41 0.29
C LEU A 124 12.85 18.25 1.59
N MET A 125 12.06 17.83 2.59
CA MET A 125 12.04 18.48 3.91
C MET A 125 13.38 18.32 4.62
N GLY A 126 14.00 17.13 4.53
CA GLY A 126 15.32 16.87 5.09
C GLY A 126 16.39 17.78 4.50
N VAL A 127 16.44 17.88 3.17
CA VAL A 127 17.42 18.75 2.46
C VAL A 127 17.25 20.22 2.82
N ARG A 128 16.03 20.69 3.01
CA ARG A 128 15.71 22.08 3.38
C ARG A 128 15.93 22.41 4.85
N GLY A 129 16.40 21.45 5.67
CA GLY A 129 16.56 21.64 7.11
C GLY A 129 15.24 21.87 7.87
N ALA A 130 14.09 21.69 7.20
CA ALA A 130 12.77 21.96 7.76
C ALA A 130 12.34 20.96 8.85
N GLY A 131 13.17 19.99 9.17
CA GLY A 131 12.86 18.95 10.16
C GLY A 131 12.02 17.83 9.57
N GLY A 132 10.78 17.69 10.02
CA GLY A 132 9.86 16.69 9.49
C GLY A 132 10.23 15.23 9.85
N PRO A 133 9.70 14.24 9.10
CA PRO A 133 9.89 12.82 9.39
C PRO A 133 11.35 12.37 9.42
N ALA A 134 12.24 13.01 8.65
CA ALA A 134 13.66 12.67 8.57
C ALA A 134 14.39 12.83 9.94
N ARG A 135 13.92 13.73 10.80
CA ARG A 135 14.48 13.89 12.18
C ARG A 135 14.32 12.64 13.05
N LEU A 136 13.33 11.84 12.78
CA LEU A 136 13.07 10.58 13.50
C LEU A 136 13.88 9.40 12.92
N GLY A 137 14.81 9.69 11.99
CA GLY A 137 15.59 8.68 11.28
C GLY A 137 14.69 7.73 10.47
N TRP A 138 15.14 6.50 10.30
CA TRP A 138 14.43 5.49 9.50
C TRP A 138 12.97 5.27 9.96
N ARG A 139 12.68 5.43 11.26
CA ARG A 139 11.33 5.28 11.81
C ARG A 139 10.38 6.35 11.29
N GLY A 140 10.86 7.59 11.18
CA GLY A 140 10.05 8.67 10.61
C GLY A 140 9.80 8.46 9.12
N VAL A 141 10.82 8.02 8.39
CA VAL A 141 10.74 7.73 6.95
C VAL A 141 9.78 6.57 6.68
N ALA A 142 9.90 5.47 7.44
CA ALA A 142 8.98 4.33 7.32
C ALA A 142 7.54 4.71 7.68
N GLY A 143 7.35 5.54 8.72
CA GLY A 143 6.03 6.06 9.09
C GLY A 143 5.44 6.95 8.01
N ALA A 144 6.25 7.80 7.38
CA ALA A 144 5.82 8.64 6.27
C ALA A 144 5.37 7.80 5.06
N ALA A 145 6.14 6.77 4.69
CA ALA A 145 5.74 5.83 3.65
C ALA A 145 4.42 5.13 3.98
N GLY A 146 4.28 4.64 5.22
CA GLY A 146 3.04 4.02 5.69
C GLY A 146 1.83 4.96 5.63
N ILE A 147 1.97 6.19 6.12
CA ILE A 147 0.91 7.21 6.03
C ILE A 147 0.62 7.57 4.57
N GLY A 148 1.66 7.68 3.73
CA GLY A 148 1.52 7.89 2.29
C GLY A 148 0.73 6.78 1.61
N SER A 149 0.92 5.52 2.01
CA SER A 149 0.14 4.38 1.49
C SER A 149 -1.36 4.52 1.78
N VAL A 150 -1.69 4.98 2.98
CA VAL A 150 -3.09 5.27 3.38
C VAL A 150 -3.65 6.42 2.55
N GLY A 151 -2.87 7.51 2.39
CA GLY A 151 -3.24 8.65 1.55
C GLY A 151 -3.50 8.26 0.09
N GLY A 152 -2.65 7.40 -0.47
CA GLY A 152 -2.84 6.85 -1.82
C GLY A 152 -4.14 6.05 -1.93
N MET A 153 -4.39 5.14 -0.99
CA MET A 153 -5.62 4.35 -0.97
C MET A 153 -6.88 5.22 -0.85
N ILE A 154 -6.87 6.22 0.06
CA ILE A 154 -7.98 7.16 0.20
C ILE A 154 -8.16 7.97 -1.07
N GLY A 155 -7.06 8.44 -1.67
CA GLY A 155 -7.07 9.14 -2.96
C GLY A 155 -7.72 8.31 -4.07
N TYR A 156 -7.39 7.03 -4.15
CA TYR A 156 -8.04 6.10 -5.07
C TYR A 156 -9.55 6.00 -4.82
N MET A 157 -9.95 5.82 -3.56
CA MET A 157 -11.37 5.72 -3.23
C MET A 157 -12.13 7.00 -3.59
N ALA A 158 -11.58 8.16 -3.28
CA ALA A 158 -12.17 9.45 -3.64
C ALA A 158 -12.26 9.62 -5.16
N TRP A 159 -11.20 9.27 -5.89
CA TRP A 159 -11.17 9.31 -7.35
C TRP A 159 -12.21 8.36 -7.97
N ARG A 160 -12.19 7.09 -7.56
CA ARG A 160 -13.07 6.08 -8.15
C ARG A 160 -14.52 6.27 -7.79
N TYR A 161 -14.84 6.44 -6.51
CA TYR A 161 -16.22 6.48 -6.03
C TYR A 161 -16.78 7.91 -6.00
N GLY A 162 -15.96 8.90 -5.65
CA GLY A 162 -16.39 10.29 -5.57
C GLY A 162 -16.50 10.97 -6.94
N ILE A 163 -15.49 10.78 -7.80
CA ILE A 163 -15.44 11.46 -9.10
C ILE A 163 -16.05 10.61 -10.22
N ASN A 164 -15.69 9.31 -10.28
CA ASN A 164 -16.08 8.43 -11.38
C ASN A 164 -17.30 7.54 -11.07
N GLY A 165 -18.00 7.76 -9.96
CA GLY A 165 -19.22 7.02 -9.60
C GLY A 165 -19.02 5.50 -9.51
N GLY A 166 -17.84 5.04 -9.11
CA GLY A 166 -17.48 3.62 -8.99
C GLY A 166 -17.10 2.94 -10.31
N LYS A 167 -17.16 3.64 -11.43
CA LYS A 167 -16.78 3.11 -12.74
C LYS A 167 -15.26 3.10 -12.91
N PHE A 168 -14.75 2.11 -13.65
CA PHE A 168 -13.37 2.18 -14.13
C PHE A 168 -13.28 3.17 -15.28
N VAL A 169 -12.29 4.05 -15.21
CA VAL A 169 -12.01 4.96 -16.33
C VAL A 169 -11.52 4.10 -17.50
N GLU A 170 -12.36 4.02 -18.54
CA GLU A 170 -11.98 3.38 -19.79
C GLU A 170 -10.88 4.23 -20.45
N LYS A 171 -9.70 3.65 -20.65
CA LYS A 171 -8.74 4.27 -21.54
C LYS A 171 -9.29 4.10 -22.94
N ASP A 172 -9.76 5.20 -23.54
CA ASP A 172 -10.08 5.22 -24.95
C ASP A 172 -8.95 4.54 -25.73
N LYS A 173 -9.26 3.42 -26.37
CA LYS A 173 -8.43 2.80 -27.38
C LYS A 173 -8.41 3.69 -28.63
N LYS A 174 -7.96 4.93 -28.50
CA LYS A 174 -7.61 5.78 -29.65
C LYS A 174 -6.32 5.25 -30.26
N GLY A 175 -6.43 4.34 -31.18
CA GLY A 175 -5.27 3.81 -31.90
C GLY A 175 -5.55 2.67 -32.86
N GLU A 176 -6.68 2.00 -32.76
CA GLU A 176 -7.06 1.04 -33.79
C GLU A 176 -7.68 1.78 -34.97
N ARG A 177 -6.84 2.24 -35.91
CA ARG A 177 -7.29 2.62 -37.25
C ARG A 177 -8.03 1.39 -37.82
N LYS A 178 -9.34 1.52 -38.02
CA LYS A 178 -10.06 0.65 -38.94
C LYS A 178 -9.38 0.77 -40.30
N GLY A 179 -8.49 -0.16 -40.61
CA GLY A 179 -8.07 -0.43 -41.95
C GLY A 179 -9.21 -1.15 -42.65
N ILE A 180 -9.66 -0.55 -43.70
CA ILE A 180 -10.62 -1.05 -44.68
C ILE A 180 -10.03 -2.31 -45.32
#